data_54a3ba115baa39b69db18b2f56c0bed6
#
_entry.id   54a3ba115baa39b69db18b2f56c0bed6
#
_cell.length_a   1.000
_cell.length_b   1.000
_cell.length_c   1.000
_cell.angle_alpha   90.00
_cell.angle_beta   90.00
_cell.angle_gamma   90.00
#
_symmetry.space_group_name_H-M   'P 1'
#
loop_
_entity.id
_entity.type
_entity.pdbx_description
1 polymer ?
#
loop_
_entity_poly.entity_id
_entity_poly.type
_entity_poly.pdbx_seq_one_letter_code
_entity_poly.pdbx_strand_id
1 'polypeptide(L)'
;MSQPPAEPPHLPPATEQQVRSHAARLVELAARHGITDLAFASPGRLRGHVADDRDLFDMFEFQRAATDVLGAEITLYSDGALHNEHVSPDLAAATPL
;
A
#
# COMPACT_ATOMS: atom_id res chain seq x y z
N MET A 1 -28.16 13.17 -24.23
CA MET A 1 -26.74 13.46 -24.15
C MET A 1 -26.06 12.38 -23.34
N SER A 2 -25.20 11.65 -23.99
CA SER A 2 -24.53 10.56 -23.33
C SER A 2 -23.40 11.12 -22.45
N GLN A 3 -23.44 10.78 -21.21
CA GLN A 3 -22.30 11.06 -20.35
C GLN A 3 -21.17 10.08 -20.69
N PRO A 4 -19.92 10.52 -20.61
CA PRO A 4 -18.82 9.57 -20.72
C PRO A 4 -18.99 8.52 -19.61
N PRO A 5 -18.55 7.28 -19.87
CA PRO A 5 -18.60 6.27 -18.83
C PRO A 5 -17.93 6.84 -17.59
N ALA A 6 -18.64 6.79 -16.48
CA ALA A 6 -18.12 7.27 -15.24
C ALA A 6 -16.86 6.46 -14.93
N GLU A 7 -15.73 7.13 -14.91
CA GLU A 7 -14.56 6.51 -14.31
C GLU A 7 -14.92 6.11 -12.89
N PRO A 8 -14.47 4.94 -12.41
CA PRO A 8 -14.68 4.62 -11.01
C PRO A 8 -14.18 5.78 -10.16
N PRO A 9 -14.99 6.25 -9.21
CA PRO A 9 -14.56 7.37 -8.40
C PRO A 9 -13.21 7.05 -7.77
N HIS A 10 -12.27 7.96 -7.91
CA HIS A 10 -10.99 7.83 -7.24
C HIS A 10 -11.25 7.90 -5.75
N LEU A 11 -10.87 6.85 -5.04
CA LEU A 11 -10.93 6.85 -3.60
C LEU A 11 -9.88 7.83 -3.07
N PRO A 12 -10.18 8.55 -1.99
CA PRO A 12 -9.16 9.37 -1.37
C PRO A 12 -8.02 8.51 -0.83
N PRO A 13 -6.80 9.06 -0.75
CA PRO A 13 -5.70 8.31 -0.15
C PRO A 13 -6.00 7.97 1.29
N ALA A 14 -5.62 6.76 1.72
CA ALA A 14 -5.79 6.34 3.09
C ALA A 14 -4.96 7.21 4.02
N THR A 15 -5.59 7.72 5.08
CA THR A 15 -4.89 8.52 6.09
C THR A 15 -4.08 7.63 7.02
N GLU A 16 -3.14 8.22 7.72
CA GLU A 16 -2.37 7.49 8.73
C GLU A 16 -3.30 6.88 9.79
N GLN A 17 -4.29 7.61 10.22
CA GLN A 17 -5.24 7.12 11.22
C GLN A 17 -5.99 5.88 10.73
N GLN A 18 -6.46 5.89 9.49
CA GLN A 18 -7.14 4.73 8.89
C GLN A 18 -6.20 3.52 8.83
N VAL A 19 -4.98 3.73 8.37
CA VAL A 19 -3.99 2.66 8.26
C VAL A 19 -3.66 2.09 9.64
N ARG A 20 -3.40 2.93 10.63
CA ARG A 20 -3.04 2.46 11.96
C ARG A 20 -4.20 1.81 12.70
N SER A 21 -5.43 2.26 12.45
CA SER A 21 -6.62 1.63 13.02
C SER A 21 -6.83 0.21 12.51
N HIS A 22 -6.29 -0.10 11.33
CA HIS A 22 -6.40 -1.43 10.70
C HIS A 22 -5.04 -2.13 10.61
N ALA A 23 -4.06 -1.68 11.38
CA ALA A 23 -2.68 -2.18 11.25
C ALA A 23 -2.58 -3.69 11.37
N ALA A 24 -3.22 -4.29 12.38
CA ALA A 24 -3.16 -5.74 12.58
C ALA A 24 -3.74 -6.50 11.38
N ARG A 25 -4.84 -6.01 10.84
CA ARG A 25 -5.48 -6.61 9.68
C ARG A 25 -4.60 -6.49 8.44
N LEU A 26 -4.01 -5.32 8.23
CA LEU A 26 -3.14 -5.07 7.08
C LEU A 26 -1.89 -5.92 7.15
N VAL A 27 -1.29 -6.05 8.33
CA VAL A 27 -0.09 -6.88 8.52
C VAL A 27 -0.41 -8.35 8.24
N GLU A 28 -1.53 -8.85 8.73
CA GLU A 28 -1.97 -10.21 8.46
C GLU A 28 -2.21 -10.44 6.97
N LEU A 29 -2.91 -9.51 6.33
CA LEU A 29 -3.21 -9.57 4.92
C LEU A 29 -1.92 -9.56 4.08
N ALA A 30 -0.99 -8.68 4.43
CA ALA A 30 0.30 -8.61 3.77
C ALA A 30 1.08 -9.92 3.88
N ALA A 31 1.07 -10.54 5.05
CA ALA A 31 1.77 -11.80 5.27
C ALA A 31 1.26 -12.90 4.34
N ARG A 32 -0.03 -12.92 4.04
CA ARG A 32 -0.62 -13.87 3.09
C ARG A 32 -0.07 -13.72 1.68
N HIS A 33 0.43 -12.54 1.35
CA HIS A 33 1.01 -12.24 0.03
C HIS A 33 2.53 -12.18 0.07
N GLY A 34 3.13 -12.70 1.13
CA GLY A 34 4.59 -12.72 1.28
C GLY A 34 5.20 -11.35 1.50
N ILE A 35 4.44 -10.43 2.08
CA ILE A 35 4.87 -9.07 2.38
C ILE A 35 5.00 -8.89 3.88
N THR A 36 6.17 -8.44 4.33
CA THR A 36 6.48 -8.22 5.74
C THR A 36 6.97 -6.78 5.95
N ASP A 37 7.17 -6.41 7.19
CA ASP A 37 7.74 -5.10 7.55
C ASP A 37 6.96 -3.93 6.98
N LEU A 38 5.62 -4.03 7.01
CA LEU A 38 4.78 -2.93 6.56
C LEU A 38 5.04 -1.66 7.35
N ALA A 39 5.16 -0.56 6.64
CA ALA A 39 5.38 0.76 7.23
C ALA A 39 4.53 1.80 6.53
N PHE A 40 4.08 2.78 7.30
CA PHE A 40 3.33 3.91 6.75
C PHE A 40 4.31 4.98 6.28
N ALA A 41 4.23 5.37 5.02
CA ALA A 41 5.09 6.40 4.45
C ALA A 41 4.41 7.77 4.45
N SER A 42 3.25 7.85 3.81
CA SER A 42 2.44 9.06 3.73
C SER A 42 1.02 8.64 3.31
N PRO A 43 0.05 9.56 3.30
CA PRO A 43 -1.31 9.19 2.92
C PRO A 43 -1.36 8.44 1.59
N GLY A 44 -1.96 7.25 1.63
CA GLY A 44 -2.09 6.38 0.47
C GLY A 44 -0.83 5.60 0.10
N ARG A 45 0.26 5.71 0.85
CA ARG A 45 1.55 5.09 0.50
C ARG A 45 2.09 4.26 1.65
N LEU A 46 2.29 2.97 1.39
CA LEU A 46 2.91 2.03 2.32
C LEU A 46 4.21 1.50 1.74
N ARG A 47 5.13 1.12 2.62
CA ARG A 47 6.35 0.41 2.26
C ARG A 47 6.30 -0.98 2.88
N GLY A 48 6.81 -1.98 2.17
CA GLY A 48 6.89 -3.34 2.69
C GLY A 48 8.02 -4.11 2.06
N HIS A 49 8.43 -5.20 2.71
CA HIS A 49 9.40 -6.13 2.17
C HIS A 49 8.68 -7.26 1.46
N VAL A 50 8.92 -7.42 0.16
CA VAL A 50 8.32 -8.47 -0.64
C VAL A 50 9.30 -9.64 -0.70
N ALA A 51 8.83 -10.84 -0.35
CA ALA A 51 9.67 -12.04 -0.38
C ALA A 51 10.17 -12.32 -1.80
N ASP A 52 11.37 -12.89 -1.90
CA ASP A 52 12.04 -13.12 -3.19
C ASP A 52 11.25 -14.04 -4.13
N ASP A 53 10.44 -14.93 -3.58
CA ASP A 53 9.60 -15.85 -4.36
C ASP A 53 8.24 -15.26 -4.76
N ARG A 54 8.02 -13.99 -4.46
CA ARG A 54 6.79 -13.27 -4.78
C ARG A 54 7.04 -12.25 -5.88
N ASP A 55 5.98 -11.84 -6.55
CA ASP A 55 6.08 -10.93 -7.70
C ASP A 55 5.12 -9.75 -7.57
N LEU A 56 5.02 -8.97 -8.66
CA LEU A 56 4.14 -7.82 -8.72
C LEU A 56 2.67 -8.17 -8.54
N PHE A 57 2.26 -9.39 -8.92
CA PHE A 57 0.87 -9.82 -8.70
C PHE A 57 0.52 -9.85 -7.22
N ASP A 58 1.42 -10.35 -6.39
CA ASP A 58 1.20 -10.36 -4.94
C ASP A 58 1.07 -8.96 -4.39
N MET A 59 1.89 -8.03 -4.88
CA MET A 59 1.80 -6.64 -4.47
C MET A 59 0.46 -6.01 -4.87
N PHE A 60 0.03 -6.23 -6.10
CA PHE A 60 -1.24 -5.68 -6.58
C PHE A 60 -2.44 -6.30 -5.87
N GLU A 61 -2.42 -7.59 -5.62
CA GLU A 61 -3.48 -8.26 -4.87
C GLU A 61 -3.57 -7.72 -3.45
N PHE A 62 -2.43 -7.51 -2.80
CA PHE A 62 -2.41 -6.89 -1.47
C PHE A 62 -2.99 -5.47 -1.53
N GLN A 63 -2.56 -4.65 -2.49
CA GLN A 63 -3.05 -3.28 -2.64
C GLN A 63 -4.56 -3.26 -2.80
N ARG A 64 -5.09 -4.13 -3.64
CA ARG A 64 -6.51 -4.21 -3.88
C ARG A 64 -7.27 -4.60 -2.61
N ALA A 65 -6.79 -5.63 -1.93
CA ALA A 65 -7.42 -6.08 -0.69
C ALA A 65 -7.34 -5.03 0.42
N ALA A 66 -6.20 -4.35 0.53
CA ALA A 66 -6.03 -3.27 1.52
C ALA A 66 -6.97 -2.09 1.22
N THR A 67 -7.10 -1.73 -0.04
CA THR A 67 -8.03 -0.69 -0.47
C THR A 67 -9.47 -1.06 -0.09
N ASP A 68 -9.86 -2.32 -0.30
CA ASP A 68 -11.19 -2.80 0.08
C ASP A 68 -11.41 -2.73 1.60
N VAL A 69 -10.42 -3.11 2.38
CA VAL A 69 -10.51 -3.06 3.84
C VAL A 69 -10.66 -1.64 4.34
N LEU A 70 -9.90 -0.71 3.77
CA LEU A 70 -9.87 0.68 4.24
C LEU A 70 -10.95 1.56 3.63
N GLY A 71 -11.50 1.19 2.49
CA GLY A 71 -12.36 2.08 1.71
C GLY A 71 -11.60 3.32 1.22
N ALA A 72 -10.29 3.22 1.07
CA ALA A 72 -9.41 4.32 0.70
C ALA A 72 -8.24 3.76 -0.11
N GLU A 73 -7.64 4.61 -0.95
CA GLU A 73 -6.58 4.18 -1.85
C GLU A 73 -5.29 3.89 -1.09
N ILE A 74 -4.67 2.75 -1.43
CA ILE A 74 -3.35 2.35 -0.92
C ILE A 74 -2.49 1.88 -2.09
N THR A 75 -1.27 2.38 -2.14
CA THR A 75 -0.22 1.88 -3.03
C THR A 75 0.91 1.32 -2.17
N LEU A 76 1.37 0.12 -2.52
CA LEU A 76 2.49 -0.51 -1.83
C LEU A 76 3.78 -0.31 -2.64
N TYR A 77 4.82 0.11 -1.96
CA TYR A 77 6.17 0.21 -2.52
C TYR A 77 7.06 -0.81 -1.81
N SER A 78 7.84 -1.55 -2.59
CA SER A 78 8.78 -2.50 -1.99
C SER A 78 9.98 -1.74 -1.40
N ASP A 79 10.59 -2.32 -0.38
CA ASP A 79 11.79 -1.75 0.23
C ASP A 79 12.98 -1.73 -0.74
N GLY A 80 12.94 -2.52 -1.81
CA GLY A 80 13.92 -2.44 -2.89
C GLY A 80 13.99 -1.05 -3.52
N ALA A 81 12.89 -0.29 -3.48
CA ALA A 81 12.89 1.08 -3.96
C ALA A 81 13.84 2.00 -3.17
N LEU A 82 14.22 1.62 -1.94
CA LEU A 82 15.16 2.38 -1.13
C LEU A 82 16.58 2.37 -1.69
N HIS A 83 16.87 1.46 -2.61
CA HIS A 83 18.19 1.36 -3.25
C HIS A 83 18.31 2.25 -4.49
N ASN A 84 17.25 2.93 -4.88
CA ASN A 84 17.28 3.87 -6.00
C ASN A 84 17.89 5.20 -5.58
N GLU A 85 18.58 5.87 -6.50
CA GLU A 85 19.20 7.18 -6.22
C GLU A 85 18.18 8.25 -5.83
N HIS A 86 16.94 8.11 -6.28
CA HIS A 86 15.89 9.09 -6.07
C HIS A 86 14.76 8.51 -5.23
N VAL A 87 15.12 8.07 -4.04
CA VAL A 87 14.13 7.57 -3.07
C VAL A 87 13.29 8.75 -2.57
N SER A 88 11.97 8.58 -2.58
CA SER A 88 11.07 9.57 -1.97
C SER A 88 11.33 9.66 -0.46
N PRO A 89 11.46 10.88 0.09
CA PRO A 89 11.73 11.03 1.52
C PRO A 89 10.72 10.33 2.43
N ASP A 90 9.46 10.30 2.04
CA ASP A 90 8.42 9.64 2.83
C ASP A 90 8.64 8.14 2.92
N LEU A 91 9.08 7.50 1.83
CA LEU A 91 9.37 6.06 1.84
C LEU A 91 10.57 5.74 2.72
N ALA A 92 11.61 6.59 2.65
CA ALA A 92 12.80 6.41 3.48
C ALA A 92 12.49 6.60 4.96
N ALA A 93 11.58 7.50 5.30
CA ALA A 93 11.20 7.81 6.68
C ALA A 93 9.97 7.04 7.16
N ALA A 94 9.50 6.05 6.41
CA ALA A 94 8.30 5.31 6.76
C ALA A 94 8.39 4.67 8.15
N THR A 95 7.29 4.69 8.89
CA THR A 95 7.24 4.17 10.25
C THR A 95 6.48 2.84 10.30
N PRO A 96 7.02 1.84 11.01
CA PRO A 96 6.38 0.51 11.07
C PRO A 96 4.94 0.57 11.58
N LEU A 97 4.11 -0.29 11.02
CA LEU A 97 2.78 -0.53 11.56
C LEU A 97 2.88 -1.44 12.80
#